data_6fd5bdfae1e0fa6ab84ec80ad0280e63
#
_entry.id   6fd5bdfae1e0fa6ab84ec80ad0280e63
#
_cell.length_a   1.000
_cell.length_b   1.000
_cell.length_c   1.000
_cell.angle_alpha   90.00
_cell.angle_beta   90.00
_cell.angle_gamma   90.00
#
_symmetry.space_group_name_H-M   'P 1'
#
loop_
_entity.id
_entity.type
_entity.pdbx_description
1 polymer ?
#
loop_
_entity_poly.entity_id
_entity_poly.type
_entity_poly.pdbx_seq_one_letter_code
_entity_poly.pdbx_strand_id
1 'polypeptide(L)'
;MGTEILISVIVPQRGHLDTLGKLFDSIPNRDDLEILVVDNTPVPVTKENIAVDRNYILLWSAPERHAGGARNVGMENAKGRWLIFADADDYFAEGAFDVFYSKIDSDADIVYTCMGGAYIGSDEKCDRGKEWTALVMGYIDGTLSEEDLKTSFTSPCCKMVRRELVEKHHLKYDEIRAGNDGYFSITSAYFARKIEAVPSITYIATLSKGTLTRRIDKETTSARLYGKLHCNKFLREHGMGYRQRSILLHLYESRKYGLINFLKLLAMVCRFRQNPFVGLSRIRQSYSKMKFLKERDKRFIVK
;
A
#
# COMPACT_ATOMS: atom_id res chain seq x y z
N MET A 1 7.81 -34.53 -2.31
CA MET A 1 6.80 -33.50 -2.58
C MET A 1 7.36 -32.21 -2.02
N GLY A 2 7.42 -31.11 -2.79
CA GLY A 2 7.89 -29.82 -2.26
C GLY A 2 6.91 -29.27 -1.22
N THR A 3 7.41 -28.55 -0.23
CA THR A 3 6.57 -27.86 0.76
C THR A 3 5.66 -26.86 0.05
N GLU A 4 4.36 -26.85 0.40
CA GLU A 4 3.42 -25.85 -0.10
C GLU A 4 3.83 -24.46 0.40
N ILE A 5 3.89 -23.49 -0.48
CA ILE A 5 4.17 -22.10 -0.09
C ILE A 5 2.88 -21.48 0.45
N LEU A 6 2.91 -21.07 1.71
CA LEU A 6 1.78 -20.44 2.38
C LEU A 6 1.79 -18.92 2.23
N ILE A 7 2.96 -18.29 2.27
CA ILE A 7 3.12 -16.82 2.21
C ILE A 7 4.14 -16.45 1.13
N SER A 8 3.76 -15.51 0.26
CA SER A 8 4.68 -14.79 -0.63
C SER A 8 4.84 -13.36 -0.14
N VAL A 9 6.05 -12.96 0.20
CA VAL A 9 6.42 -11.58 0.51
C VAL A 9 6.94 -10.92 -0.76
N ILE A 10 6.25 -9.90 -1.26
CA ILE A 10 6.57 -9.20 -2.51
C ILE A 10 7.20 -7.85 -2.18
N VAL A 11 8.44 -7.64 -2.65
CA VAL A 11 9.27 -6.48 -2.33
C VAL A 11 9.66 -5.76 -3.62
N PRO A 12 8.98 -4.66 -4.00
CA PRO A 12 9.45 -3.79 -5.08
C PRO A 12 10.72 -3.06 -4.61
N GLN A 13 11.77 -3.08 -5.42
CA GLN A 13 13.07 -2.50 -5.12
C GLN A 13 13.48 -1.51 -6.22
N ARG A 14 13.98 -0.31 -5.81
CA ARG A 14 14.58 0.66 -6.72
C ARG A 14 15.63 1.50 -6.00
N GLY A 15 16.88 1.01 -5.98
CA GLY A 15 18.01 1.75 -5.40
C GLY A 15 18.14 1.70 -3.87
N HIS A 16 17.38 0.80 -3.19
CA HIS A 16 17.37 0.64 -1.72
C HIS A 16 18.06 -0.68 -1.31
N LEU A 17 19.22 -1.00 -1.90
CA LEU A 17 19.93 -2.25 -1.61
C LEU A 17 20.49 -2.31 -0.20
N ASP A 18 20.87 -1.18 0.35
CA ASP A 18 21.42 -1.00 1.71
C ASP A 18 20.37 -1.24 2.81
N THR A 19 19.10 -1.02 2.53
CA THR A 19 18.00 -1.22 3.51
C THR A 19 17.40 -2.61 3.45
N LEU A 20 17.58 -3.36 2.36
CA LEU A 20 17.06 -4.71 2.20
C LEU A 20 17.50 -5.66 3.32
N GLY A 21 18.72 -5.54 3.84
CA GLY A 21 19.21 -6.38 4.93
C GLY A 21 18.28 -6.36 6.14
N LYS A 22 17.89 -5.17 6.62
CA LYS A 22 16.96 -5.02 7.74
C LYS A 22 15.57 -5.62 7.46
N LEU A 23 15.06 -5.46 6.23
CA LEU A 23 13.82 -6.10 5.83
C LEU A 23 13.94 -7.63 5.89
N PHE A 24 15.01 -8.19 5.32
CA PHE A 24 15.24 -9.63 5.31
C PHE A 24 15.40 -10.20 6.72
N ASP A 25 16.13 -9.52 7.61
CA ASP A 25 16.32 -9.92 9.01
C ASP A 25 14.99 -9.98 9.78
N SER A 26 14.01 -9.17 9.37
CA SER A 26 12.67 -9.15 9.97
C SER A 26 11.72 -10.25 9.46
N ILE A 27 12.12 -11.03 8.44
CA ILE A 27 11.33 -12.12 7.85
C ILE A 27 11.90 -13.46 8.36
N PRO A 28 11.11 -14.39 8.93
CA PRO A 28 11.61 -15.68 9.39
C PRO A 28 12.09 -16.56 8.22
N ASN A 29 13.10 -17.42 8.49
CA ASN A 29 13.56 -18.40 7.51
C ASN A 29 12.70 -19.65 7.61
N ARG A 30 11.82 -19.88 6.61
CA ARG A 30 10.86 -20.98 6.60
C ARG A 30 10.70 -21.53 5.18
N ASP A 31 10.49 -22.83 5.07
CA ASP A 31 10.33 -23.53 3.79
C ASP A 31 8.96 -23.27 3.12
N ASP A 32 7.97 -22.81 3.91
CA ASP A 32 6.61 -22.48 3.46
C ASP A 32 6.42 -20.98 3.17
N LEU A 33 7.53 -20.21 3.16
CA LEU A 33 7.55 -18.78 2.86
C LEU A 33 8.54 -18.48 1.74
N GLU A 34 8.12 -17.71 0.74
CA GLU A 34 9.01 -17.20 -0.30
C GLU A 34 9.10 -15.67 -0.28
N ILE A 35 10.25 -15.14 -0.68
CA ILE A 35 10.50 -13.70 -0.83
C ILE A 35 10.76 -13.44 -2.30
N LEU A 36 9.96 -12.55 -2.92
CA LEU A 36 10.13 -12.10 -4.29
C LEU A 36 10.60 -10.63 -4.27
N VAL A 37 11.87 -10.42 -4.55
CA VAL A 37 12.43 -9.08 -4.77
C VAL A 37 12.26 -8.74 -6.23
N VAL A 38 11.53 -7.68 -6.52
CA VAL A 38 11.31 -7.24 -7.91
C VAL A 38 12.04 -5.93 -8.14
N ASP A 39 13.18 -6.03 -8.80
CA ASP A 39 14.01 -4.89 -9.17
C ASP A 39 13.34 -4.07 -10.27
N ASN A 40 13.32 -2.76 -10.10
CA ASN A 40 12.73 -1.80 -11.03
C ASN A 40 13.76 -0.72 -11.43
N THR A 41 15.05 -1.06 -11.42
CA THR A 41 16.13 -0.16 -11.87
C THR A 41 16.32 -0.23 -13.38
N PRO A 42 16.82 0.86 -14.02
CA PRO A 42 17.10 0.87 -15.45
C PRO A 42 18.13 -0.18 -15.88
N VAL A 43 19.09 -0.45 -15.03
CA VAL A 43 20.07 -1.54 -15.18
C VAL A 43 19.72 -2.58 -14.13
N PRO A 44 19.28 -3.78 -14.51
CA PRO A 44 18.90 -4.83 -13.56
C PRO A 44 20.04 -5.13 -12.58
N VAL A 45 19.70 -5.22 -11.29
CA VAL A 45 20.64 -5.69 -10.28
C VAL A 45 20.79 -7.20 -10.35
N THR A 46 21.95 -7.70 -9.95
CA THR A 46 22.20 -9.14 -9.79
C THR A 46 22.14 -9.53 -8.32
N LYS A 47 22.14 -10.84 -8.03
CA LYS A 47 22.14 -11.32 -6.64
C LYS A 47 23.38 -10.89 -5.88
N GLU A 48 24.51 -10.74 -6.54
CA GLU A 48 25.78 -10.28 -5.96
C GLU A 48 25.72 -8.83 -5.47
N ASN A 49 24.80 -8.02 -6.05
CA ASN A 49 24.57 -6.64 -5.59
C ASN A 49 23.73 -6.58 -4.30
N ILE A 50 23.04 -7.67 -3.95
CA ILE A 50 22.17 -7.75 -2.79
C ILE A 50 22.89 -8.58 -1.71
N ALA A 51 23.54 -7.89 -0.78
CA ALA A 51 24.36 -8.51 0.27
C ALA A 51 23.49 -9.13 1.40
N VAL A 52 22.72 -10.16 1.08
CA VAL A 52 21.90 -10.91 2.04
C VAL A 52 22.15 -12.41 1.87
N ASP A 53 22.43 -13.10 2.96
CA ASP A 53 22.65 -14.56 2.98
C ASP A 53 21.31 -15.29 3.23
N ARG A 54 20.41 -15.18 2.25
CA ARG A 54 19.09 -15.83 2.31
C ARG A 54 18.58 -16.21 0.93
N ASN A 55 17.69 -17.21 0.90
CA ASN A 55 16.99 -17.58 -0.33
C ASN A 55 15.90 -16.54 -0.65
N TYR A 56 15.95 -16.03 -1.87
CA TYR A 56 14.92 -15.18 -2.46
C TYR A 56 14.89 -15.33 -3.97
N ILE A 57 13.76 -14.97 -4.56
CA ILE A 57 13.57 -14.92 -6.01
C ILE A 57 13.81 -13.48 -6.45
N LEU A 58 14.79 -13.28 -7.34
CA LEU A 58 15.04 -11.96 -7.93
C LEU A 58 14.35 -11.90 -9.29
N LEU A 59 13.47 -10.93 -9.45
CA LEU A 59 12.74 -10.63 -10.68
C LEU A 59 13.07 -9.22 -11.14
N TRP A 60 12.74 -8.90 -12.38
CA TRP A 60 12.92 -7.57 -12.93
C TRP A 60 11.61 -7.06 -13.55
N SER A 61 11.37 -5.76 -13.37
CA SER A 61 10.27 -5.02 -13.98
C SER A 61 10.79 -3.77 -14.66
N ALA A 62 10.29 -3.46 -15.84
CA ALA A 62 10.70 -2.27 -16.58
C ALA A 62 10.52 -0.98 -15.73
N PRO A 63 11.50 -0.06 -15.71
CA PRO A 63 11.53 1.13 -14.86
C PRO A 63 10.32 2.05 -14.98
N GLU A 64 9.76 2.14 -16.18
CA GLU A 64 8.58 2.95 -16.49
C GLU A 64 7.28 2.41 -15.89
N ARG A 65 7.26 1.14 -15.47
CA ARG A 65 6.13 0.52 -14.76
C ARG A 65 6.10 0.87 -13.27
N HIS A 66 7.15 1.51 -12.76
CA HIS A 66 7.27 1.97 -11.37
C HIS A 66 7.05 0.85 -10.33
N ALA A 67 6.86 1.20 -9.05
CA ALA A 67 6.63 0.22 -7.99
C ALA A 67 5.33 -0.58 -8.18
N GLY A 68 4.31 0.00 -8.83
CA GLY A 68 3.08 -0.70 -9.16
C GLY A 68 3.32 -1.88 -10.10
N GLY A 69 4.09 -1.67 -11.18
CA GLY A 69 4.46 -2.72 -12.10
C GLY A 69 5.36 -3.78 -11.47
N ALA A 70 6.29 -3.37 -10.59
CA ALA A 70 7.10 -4.32 -9.83
C ALA A 70 6.23 -5.22 -8.95
N ARG A 71 5.23 -4.67 -8.22
CA ARG A 71 4.28 -5.48 -7.45
C ARG A 71 3.44 -6.40 -8.34
N ASN A 72 3.03 -5.96 -9.54
CA ASN A 72 2.31 -6.79 -10.50
C ASN A 72 3.16 -7.99 -10.94
N VAL A 73 4.43 -7.78 -11.29
CA VAL A 73 5.38 -8.88 -11.63
C VAL A 73 5.54 -9.83 -10.44
N GLY A 74 5.65 -9.31 -9.23
CA GLY A 74 5.71 -10.13 -8.02
C GLY A 74 4.47 -11.00 -7.84
N MET A 75 3.27 -10.44 -8.01
CA MET A 75 2.00 -11.19 -7.90
C MET A 75 1.88 -12.28 -8.98
N GLU A 76 2.32 -11.99 -10.21
CA GLU A 76 2.28 -12.94 -11.34
C GLU A 76 3.21 -14.16 -11.12
N ASN A 77 4.24 -14.03 -10.26
CA ASN A 77 5.21 -15.10 -9.97
C ASN A 77 5.05 -15.71 -8.57
N ALA A 78 4.18 -15.16 -7.73
CA ALA A 78 3.94 -15.62 -6.37
C ALA A 78 3.22 -16.97 -6.34
N LYS A 79 3.67 -17.87 -5.44
CA LYS A 79 3.09 -19.21 -5.21
C LYS A 79 2.32 -19.33 -3.91
N GLY A 80 2.57 -18.40 -2.98
CA GLY A 80 1.95 -18.42 -1.66
C GLY A 80 0.43 -18.28 -1.70
N ARG A 81 -0.24 -18.96 -0.79
CA ARG A 81 -1.68 -18.84 -0.58
C ARG A 81 -2.08 -17.40 -0.21
N TRP A 82 -1.19 -16.72 0.53
CA TRP A 82 -1.32 -15.33 0.95
C TRP A 82 -0.21 -14.45 0.37
N LEU A 83 -0.59 -13.27 -0.08
CA LEU A 83 0.33 -12.23 -0.54
C LEU A 83 0.50 -11.17 0.54
N ILE A 84 1.73 -10.82 0.85
CA ILE A 84 2.12 -9.72 1.72
C ILE A 84 3.06 -8.80 0.93
N PHE A 85 2.86 -7.50 1.04
CA PHE A 85 3.71 -6.52 0.38
C PHE A 85 4.55 -5.77 1.41
N ALA A 86 5.81 -5.53 1.08
CA ALA A 86 6.73 -4.72 1.89
C ALA A 86 7.55 -3.81 0.98
N ASP A 87 7.76 -2.58 1.38
CA ASP A 87 8.66 -1.66 0.68
C ASP A 87 10.12 -1.93 1.13
N ALA A 88 11.08 -1.81 0.21
CA ALA A 88 12.49 -2.21 0.43
C ALA A 88 13.21 -1.39 1.52
N ASP A 89 12.68 -0.24 1.91
CA ASP A 89 13.20 0.63 2.96
C ASP A 89 12.49 0.46 4.32
N ASP A 90 11.53 -0.46 4.43
CA ASP A 90 10.74 -0.74 5.62
C ASP A 90 11.11 -2.12 6.23
N TYR A 91 10.44 -2.55 7.31
CA TYR A 91 10.64 -3.87 7.92
C TYR A 91 9.41 -4.35 8.70
N PHE A 92 9.33 -5.65 8.95
CA PHE A 92 8.28 -6.23 9.79
C PHE A 92 8.59 -6.05 11.27
N ALA A 93 7.56 -5.82 12.08
CA ALA A 93 7.70 -5.75 13.53
C ALA A 93 8.03 -7.14 14.11
N GLU A 94 8.65 -7.18 15.29
CA GLU A 94 8.85 -8.41 16.03
C GLU A 94 7.51 -9.14 16.27
N GLY A 95 7.47 -10.46 16.06
CA GLY A 95 6.25 -11.27 16.16
C GLY A 95 5.24 -11.09 15.01
N ALA A 96 5.55 -10.27 13.99
CA ALA A 96 4.63 -10.03 12.86
C ALA A 96 4.23 -11.32 12.14
N PHE A 97 5.18 -12.21 11.92
CA PHE A 97 4.91 -13.47 11.23
C PHE A 97 4.12 -14.46 12.10
N ASP A 98 4.23 -14.41 13.42
CA ASP A 98 3.38 -15.21 14.32
C ASP A 98 1.91 -14.78 14.15
N VAL A 99 1.66 -13.47 14.02
CA VAL A 99 0.33 -12.93 13.72
C VAL A 99 -0.16 -13.41 12.35
N PHE A 100 0.67 -13.34 11.30
CA PHE A 100 0.29 -13.80 9.96
C PHE A 100 0.01 -15.30 9.94
N TYR A 101 0.87 -16.12 10.55
CA TYR A 101 0.66 -17.56 10.63
C TYR A 101 -0.55 -17.95 11.48
N SER A 102 -0.91 -17.19 12.52
CA SER A 102 -2.15 -17.42 13.27
C SER A 102 -3.41 -17.22 12.41
N LYS A 103 -3.28 -16.54 11.27
CA LYS A 103 -4.36 -16.24 10.31
C LYS A 103 -4.27 -17.06 9.01
N ILE A 104 -3.33 -18.00 8.92
CA ILE A 104 -3.05 -18.71 7.68
C ILE A 104 -4.27 -19.53 7.20
N ASP A 105 -5.06 -20.08 8.11
CA ASP A 105 -6.26 -20.87 7.84
C ASP A 105 -7.57 -20.07 7.98
N SER A 106 -7.46 -18.74 8.15
CA SER A 106 -8.65 -17.87 8.12
C SER A 106 -9.41 -18.03 6.81
N ASP A 107 -10.73 -17.97 6.84
CA ASP A 107 -11.60 -17.93 5.66
C ASP A 107 -11.77 -16.51 5.08
N ALA A 108 -11.07 -15.51 5.65
CA ALA A 108 -11.03 -14.15 5.11
C ALA A 108 -10.30 -14.09 3.77
N ASP A 109 -10.72 -13.17 2.92
CA ASP A 109 -10.03 -12.83 1.68
C ASP A 109 -8.92 -11.78 1.93
N ILE A 110 -9.07 -10.93 2.97
CA ILE A 110 -8.07 -9.95 3.41
C ILE A 110 -8.03 -9.91 4.94
N VAL A 111 -6.82 -9.93 5.50
CA VAL A 111 -6.57 -9.68 6.93
C VAL A 111 -5.79 -8.38 7.07
N TYR A 112 -6.36 -7.39 7.73
CA TYR A 112 -5.73 -6.11 8.02
C TYR A 112 -5.03 -6.14 9.38
N THR A 113 -3.87 -5.50 9.47
CA THR A 113 -3.10 -5.34 10.70
C THR A 113 -2.69 -3.87 10.89
N CYS A 114 -2.12 -3.53 12.04
CA CYS A 114 -1.66 -2.18 12.33
C CYS A 114 -0.25 -1.91 11.81
N MET A 115 0.06 -0.63 11.59
CA MET A 115 1.35 -0.12 11.13
C MET A 115 1.96 0.79 12.18
N GLY A 116 3.24 0.55 12.52
CA GLY A 116 4.08 1.48 13.26
C GLY A 116 4.93 2.34 12.33
N GLY A 117 5.64 3.30 12.90
CA GLY A 117 6.59 4.13 12.17
C GLY A 117 7.89 4.32 12.94
N ALA A 118 9.02 4.36 12.23
CA ALA A 118 10.34 4.65 12.79
C ALA A 118 11.15 5.55 11.85
N TYR A 119 12.15 6.26 12.38
CA TYR A 119 13.11 6.96 11.52
C TYR A 119 14.17 5.98 11.00
N ILE A 120 14.56 6.14 9.73
CA ILE A 120 15.63 5.31 9.11
C ILE A 120 16.91 5.42 9.94
N GLY A 121 17.53 4.26 10.22
CA GLY A 121 18.78 4.18 10.96
C GLY A 121 18.65 4.48 12.46
N SER A 122 17.45 4.50 13.01
CA SER A 122 17.22 4.65 14.45
C SER A 122 15.97 3.87 14.90
N ASP A 123 15.89 3.60 16.22
CA ASP A 123 14.68 3.01 16.83
C ASP A 123 13.67 4.08 17.28
N GLU A 124 13.95 5.36 16.98
CA GLU A 124 13.04 6.46 17.31
C GLU A 124 11.76 6.36 16.52
N LYS A 125 10.63 6.29 17.23
CA LYS A 125 9.30 6.15 16.65
C LYS A 125 8.84 7.45 15.98
N CYS A 126 8.11 7.34 14.88
CA CYS A 126 7.50 8.46 14.17
C CYS A 126 6.02 8.22 13.89
N ASP A 127 5.34 9.25 13.38
CA ASP A 127 3.90 9.22 13.12
C ASP A 127 3.50 8.53 11.79
N ARG A 128 4.48 7.96 11.06
CA ARG A 128 4.19 7.23 9.83
C ARG A 128 3.38 5.97 10.16
N GLY A 129 2.32 5.74 9.43
CA GLY A 129 1.42 4.60 9.67
C GLY A 129 0.25 4.84 10.63
N LYS A 130 0.25 5.92 11.44
CA LYS A 130 -0.84 6.22 12.39
C LYS A 130 -2.23 6.22 11.75
N GLU A 131 -2.35 6.71 10.52
CA GLU A 131 -3.64 6.76 9.84
C GLU A 131 -4.18 5.36 9.49
N TRP A 132 -3.29 4.45 9.11
CA TRP A 132 -3.66 3.07 8.79
C TRP A 132 -4.07 2.30 10.05
N THR A 133 -3.30 2.43 11.12
CA THR A 133 -3.64 1.88 12.44
C THR A 133 -4.96 2.44 12.96
N ALA A 134 -5.23 3.74 12.80
CA ALA A 134 -6.49 4.33 13.21
C ALA A 134 -7.70 3.77 12.43
N LEU A 135 -7.53 3.41 11.16
CA LEU A 135 -8.58 2.75 10.36
C LEU A 135 -8.86 1.33 10.88
N VAL A 136 -7.81 0.54 11.10
CA VAL A 136 -7.92 -0.84 11.61
C VAL A 136 -8.57 -0.85 12.98
N MET A 137 -8.08 -0.04 13.92
CA MET A 137 -8.62 0.05 15.27
C MET A 137 -10.05 0.59 15.29
N GLY A 138 -10.37 1.55 14.40
CA GLY A 138 -11.71 2.10 14.29
C GLY A 138 -12.73 1.07 13.78
N TYR A 139 -12.30 0.14 12.92
CA TYR A 139 -13.13 -0.99 12.51
C TYR A 139 -13.32 -2.00 13.65
N ILE A 140 -12.25 -2.35 14.36
CA ILE A 140 -12.29 -3.31 15.48
C ILE A 140 -13.22 -2.84 16.59
N ASP A 141 -13.19 -1.56 16.95
CA ASP A 141 -14.02 -1.00 18.02
C ASP A 141 -15.40 -0.51 17.57
N GLY A 142 -15.75 -0.70 16.30
CA GLY A 142 -17.04 -0.35 15.72
C GLY A 142 -17.28 1.16 15.48
N THR A 143 -16.25 2.03 15.62
CA THR A 143 -16.37 3.45 15.28
C THR A 143 -16.30 3.71 13.77
N LEU A 144 -15.74 2.77 13.01
CA LEU A 144 -15.73 2.72 11.54
C LEU A 144 -16.46 1.49 11.03
N SER A 145 -17.20 1.65 9.95
CA SER A 145 -17.81 0.53 9.25
C SER A 145 -16.76 -0.27 8.44
N GLU A 146 -17.11 -1.49 8.05
CA GLU A 146 -16.31 -2.28 7.09
C GLU A 146 -16.05 -1.50 5.80
N GLU A 147 -17.06 -0.80 5.29
CA GLU A 147 -16.94 0.03 4.10
C GLU A 147 -15.97 1.21 4.29
N ASP A 148 -15.93 1.82 5.50
CA ASP A 148 -14.94 2.85 5.83
C ASP A 148 -13.52 2.29 5.72
N LEU A 149 -13.27 1.09 6.27
CA LEU A 149 -11.97 0.43 6.20
C LEU A 149 -11.63 0.08 4.74
N LYS A 150 -12.53 -0.63 4.04
CA LYS A 150 -12.34 -1.07 2.65
C LYS A 150 -12.04 0.07 1.68
N THR A 151 -12.69 1.22 1.84
CA THR A 151 -12.50 2.34 0.91
C THR A 151 -11.44 3.35 1.33
N SER A 152 -10.96 3.31 2.58
CA SER A 152 -9.99 4.27 3.10
C SER A 152 -8.58 3.68 3.28
N PHE A 153 -8.44 2.36 3.50
CA PHE A 153 -7.15 1.72 3.68
C PHE A 153 -6.47 1.48 2.34
N THR A 154 -5.61 2.41 1.92
CA THR A 154 -4.93 2.36 0.62
C THR A 154 -3.46 1.98 0.70
N SER A 155 -2.92 1.61 1.87
CA SER A 155 -1.56 1.07 1.96
C SER A 155 -1.50 -0.33 1.35
N PRO A 156 -0.44 -0.68 0.59
CA PRO A 156 -0.19 -2.05 0.17
C PRO A 156 0.26 -2.92 1.34
N CYS A 157 0.97 -2.32 2.32
CA CYS A 157 1.57 -3.00 3.46
C CYS A 157 0.57 -3.20 4.62
N CYS A 158 0.97 -3.97 5.64
CA CYS A 158 0.18 -4.35 6.83
C CYS A 158 -1.18 -4.96 6.51
N LYS A 159 -1.20 -5.83 5.53
CA LYS A 159 -2.33 -6.71 5.24
C LYS A 159 -1.86 -7.97 4.51
N MET A 160 -2.58 -9.06 4.72
CA MET A 160 -2.50 -10.26 3.91
C MET A 160 -3.66 -10.26 2.92
N VAL A 161 -3.38 -10.60 1.67
CA VAL A 161 -4.40 -10.70 0.62
C VAL A 161 -4.35 -12.10 0.03
N ARG A 162 -5.49 -12.77 -0.08
CA ARG A 162 -5.56 -14.08 -0.74
C ARG A 162 -5.13 -13.98 -2.19
N ARG A 163 -4.20 -14.85 -2.62
CA ARG A 163 -3.75 -14.91 -4.01
C ARG A 163 -4.91 -15.26 -4.94
N GLU A 164 -5.77 -16.20 -4.54
CA GLU A 164 -6.96 -16.58 -5.31
C GLU A 164 -7.90 -15.39 -5.60
N LEU A 165 -8.09 -14.46 -4.64
CA LEU A 165 -8.86 -13.24 -4.86
C LEU A 165 -8.25 -12.38 -5.97
N VAL A 166 -6.92 -12.24 -5.96
CA VAL A 166 -6.17 -11.42 -6.95
C VAL A 166 -6.29 -12.06 -8.34
N GLU A 167 -6.08 -13.36 -8.44
CA GLU A 167 -6.16 -14.11 -9.69
C GLU A 167 -7.58 -14.11 -10.29
N LYS A 168 -8.57 -14.44 -9.47
CA LYS A 168 -9.98 -14.53 -9.87
C LYS A 168 -10.52 -13.21 -10.44
N HIS A 169 -10.13 -12.09 -9.85
CA HIS A 169 -10.62 -10.77 -10.25
C HIS A 169 -9.62 -9.96 -11.07
N HIS A 170 -8.48 -10.59 -11.49
CA HIS A 170 -7.43 -9.96 -12.30
C HIS A 170 -6.95 -8.62 -11.70
N LEU A 171 -6.80 -8.57 -10.37
CA LEU A 171 -6.46 -7.35 -9.65
C LEU A 171 -5.03 -6.93 -9.95
N LYS A 172 -4.83 -5.63 -10.21
CA LYS A 172 -3.52 -5.05 -10.53
C LYS A 172 -3.32 -3.71 -9.85
N TYR A 173 -2.07 -3.41 -9.55
CA TYR A 173 -1.64 -2.06 -9.19
C TYR A 173 -1.60 -1.16 -10.43
N ASP A 174 -1.89 0.13 -10.26
CA ASP A 174 -1.63 1.12 -11.28
C ASP A 174 -0.11 1.25 -11.53
N GLU A 175 0.31 1.24 -12.78
CA GLU A 175 1.72 1.38 -13.16
C GLU A 175 2.10 2.85 -13.34
N ILE A 176 1.94 3.62 -12.29
CA ILE A 176 2.16 5.07 -12.25
C ILE A 176 3.18 5.43 -11.17
N ARG A 177 3.84 6.57 -11.35
CA ARG A 177 4.95 7.03 -10.51
C ARG A 177 4.59 7.21 -9.02
N ALA A 178 3.36 7.64 -8.73
CA ALA A 178 2.92 7.91 -7.36
C ALA A 178 1.42 7.68 -7.21
N GLY A 179 1.00 7.16 -6.04
CA GLY A 179 -0.42 6.83 -5.77
C GLY A 179 -0.89 5.57 -6.48
N ASN A 180 0.02 4.66 -6.80
CA ASN A 180 -0.24 3.39 -7.46
C ASN A 180 -0.98 2.37 -6.59
N ASP A 181 -1.01 2.57 -5.26
CA ASP A 181 -1.52 1.61 -4.28
C ASP A 181 -3.05 1.65 -4.14
N GLY A 182 -3.64 2.81 -4.41
CA GLY A 182 -5.05 3.07 -4.12
C GLY A 182 -6.01 2.17 -4.90
N TYR A 183 -5.77 1.99 -6.19
CA TYR A 183 -6.64 1.21 -7.05
C TYR A 183 -6.67 -0.27 -6.64
N PHE A 184 -5.51 -0.90 -6.49
CA PHE A 184 -5.42 -2.29 -6.02
C PHE A 184 -6.07 -2.46 -4.63
N SER A 185 -5.81 -1.53 -3.71
CA SER A 185 -6.33 -1.63 -2.35
C SER A 185 -7.86 -1.54 -2.30
N ILE A 186 -8.45 -0.63 -3.07
CA ILE A 186 -9.91 -0.45 -3.12
C ILE A 186 -10.57 -1.62 -3.86
N THR A 187 -10.02 -2.04 -4.99
CA THR A 187 -10.60 -3.13 -5.79
C THR A 187 -10.51 -4.47 -5.09
N SER A 188 -9.35 -4.80 -4.48
CA SER A 188 -9.21 -6.03 -3.69
C SER A 188 -10.20 -6.05 -2.51
N ALA A 189 -10.33 -4.92 -1.80
CA ALA A 189 -11.28 -4.82 -0.69
C ALA A 189 -12.75 -4.90 -1.15
N TYR A 190 -13.09 -4.35 -2.31
CA TYR A 190 -14.43 -4.46 -2.88
C TYR A 190 -14.82 -5.90 -3.20
N PHE A 191 -13.92 -6.65 -3.85
CA PHE A 191 -14.19 -8.03 -4.23
C PHE A 191 -14.02 -9.03 -3.08
N ALA A 192 -13.41 -8.62 -1.96
CA ALA A 192 -13.30 -9.45 -0.75
C ALA A 192 -14.69 -9.66 -0.15
N ARG A 193 -15.08 -10.95 -0.02
CA ARG A 193 -16.34 -11.38 0.60
C ARG A 193 -16.28 -11.24 2.12
N LYS A 194 -15.10 -11.55 2.69
CA LYS A 194 -14.85 -11.49 4.13
C LYS A 194 -13.52 -10.80 4.40
N ILE A 195 -13.51 -9.91 5.37
CA ILE A 195 -12.29 -9.30 5.90
C ILE A 195 -12.14 -9.57 7.39
N GLU A 196 -10.91 -9.62 7.85
CA GLU A 196 -10.56 -9.61 9.27
C GLU A 196 -9.63 -8.46 9.59
N ALA A 197 -9.61 -8.04 10.86
CA ALA A 197 -8.70 -7.02 11.36
C ALA A 197 -8.10 -7.47 12.69
N VAL A 198 -6.78 -7.30 12.84
CA VAL A 198 -6.01 -7.69 14.03
C VAL A 198 -5.33 -6.45 14.61
N PRO A 199 -5.46 -6.15 15.93
CA PRO A 199 -4.92 -4.95 16.56
C PRO A 199 -3.39 -5.02 16.80
N SER A 200 -2.66 -5.83 16.04
CA SER A 200 -1.22 -6.03 16.19
C SER A 200 -0.45 -5.21 15.17
N ILE A 201 0.60 -4.52 15.61
CA ILE A 201 1.54 -3.85 14.71
C ILE A 201 2.41 -4.94 14.09
N THR A 202 2.27 -5.15 12.78
CA THR A 202 3.06 -6.14 12.03
C THR A 202 4.10 -5.51 11.12
N TYR A 203 4.01 -4.22 10.87
CA TYR A 203 4.84 -3.53 9.88
C TYR A 203 5.31 -2.18 10.40
N ILE A 204 6.57 -1.87 10.16
CA ILE A 204 7.19 -0.59 10.53
C ILE A 204 7.57 0.17 9.26
N ALA A 205 6.82 1.21 8.98
CA ALA A 205 7.12 2.11 7.88
C ALA A 205 8.19 3.11 8.30
N THR A 206 9.30 3.17 7.54
CA THR A 206 10.42 4.05 7.87
C THR A 206 10.25 5.44 7.30
N LEU A 207 10.84 6.43 7.95
CA LEU A 207 10.85 7.82 7.53
C LEU A 207 12.27 8.36 7.60
N SER A 208 12.80 8.85 6.49
CA SER A 208 14.06 9.56 6.50
C SER A 208 13.88 10.97 7.07
N LYS A 209 14.77 11.40 7.99
CA LYS A 209 14.81 12.79 8.48
C LYS A 209 15.22 13.69 7.30
N GLY A 210 14.26 14.43 6.72
CA GLY A 210 14.52 15.36 5.62
C GLY A 210 14.07 14.93 4.23
N THR A 211 13.54 13.72 4.02
CA THR A 211 12.97 13.28 2.74
C THR A 211 11.45 13.17 2.78
N LEU A 212 10.81 13.63 1.90
CA LEU A 212 10.46 13.50 0.49
C LEU A 212 9.35 12.51 0.14
N THR A 213 8.60 11.91 1.08
CA THR A 213 7.22 11.49 0.78
C THR A 213 6.38 12.70 0.31
N ARG A 214 7.01 13.89 0.35
CA ARG A 214 6.46 15.19 -0.05
C ARG A 214 7.05 15.75 -1.34
N ARG A 215 7.67 14.92 -2.19
CA ARG A 215 8.08 15.42 -3.51
C ARG A 215 6.83 15.79 -4.29
N ILE A 216 6.55 17.10 -4.38
CA ILE A 216 5.47 17.67 -5.18
C ILE A 216 6.14 18.22 -6.42
N ASP A 217 6.25 17.40 -7.45
CA ASP A 217 6.63 17.80 -8.80
C ASP A 217 5.45 17.59 -9.77
N LYS A 218 5.61 18.05 -10.99
CA LYS A 218 4.59 17.99 -12.05
C LYS A 218 4.14 16.54 -12.32
N GLU A 219 5.07 15.60 -12.38
CA GLU A 219 4.79 14.21 -12.73
C GLU A 219 4.07 13.49 -11.59
N THR A 220 4.54 13.66 -10.34
CA THR A 220 3.88 13.06 -9.17
C THR A 220 2.50 13.63 -8.94
N THR A 221 2.28 14.93 -9.19
CA THR A 221 0.94 15.55 -9.10
C THR A 221 0.01 14.96 -10.14
N SER A 222 0.46 14.80 -11.39
CA SER A 222 -0.33 14.22 -12.47
C SER A 222 -0.65 12.75 -12.20
N ALA A 223 0.33 11.97 -11.74
CA ALA A 223 0.16 10.55 -11.39
C ALA A 223 -0.85 10.36 -10.24
N ARG A 224 -0.72 11.15 -9.16
CA ARG A 224 -1.67 11.10 -8.04
C ARG A 224 -3.08 11.48 -8.43
N LEU A 225 -3.25 12.47 -9.32
CA LEU A 225 -4.56 12.81 -9.87
C LEU A 225 -5.14 11.64 -10.65
N TYR A 226 -4.35 11.01 -11.54
CA TYR A 226 -4.76 9.84 -12.30
C TYR A 226 -5.22 8.71 -11.37
N GLY A 227 -4.41 8.29 -10.39
CA GLY A 227 -4.77 7.22 -9.45
C GLY A 227 -6.06 7.51 -8.70
N LYS A 228 -6.28 8.78 -8.26
CA LYS A 228 -7.57 9.18 -7.65
C LYS A 228 -8.74 9.10 -8.61
N LEU A 229 -8.56 9.55 -9.85
CA LEU A 229 -9.61 9.48 -10.87
C LEU A 229 -9.96 8.04 -11.21
N HIS A 230 -8.96 7.15 -11.26
CA HIS A 230 -9.16 5.73 -11.50
C HIS A 230 -9.94 5.07 -10.36
N CYS A 231 -9.55 5.31 -9.11
CA CYS A 231 -10.31 4.87 -7.94
C CYS A 231 -11.76 5.41 -7.95
N ASN A 232 -11.93 6.71 -8.22
CA ASN A 232 -13.25 7.34 -8.24
C ASN A 232 -14.15 6.77 -9.36
N LYS A 233 -13.56 6.47 -10.52
CA LYS A 233 -14.27 5.82 -11.62
C LYS A 233 -14.78 4.45 -11.18
N PHE A 234 -13.92 3.61 -10.60
CA PHE A 234 -14.29 2.30 -10.09
C PHE A 234 -15.45 2.40 -9.06
N LEU A 235 -15.28 3.27 -8.05
CA LEU A 235 -16.30 3.47 -7.01
C LEU A 235 -17.65 3.89 -7.60
N ARG A 236 -17.66 4.75 -8.61
CA ARG A 236 -18.88 5.21 -9.27
C ARG A 236 -19.55 4.07 -10.06
N GLU A 237 -18.76 3.30 -10.80
CA GLU A 237 -19.25 2.20 -11.64
C GLU A 237 -19.80 1.02 -10.82
N HIS A 238 -19.39 0.93 -9.53
CA HIS A 238 -19.82 -0.13 -8.61
C HIS A 238 -20.79 0.36 -7.51
N GLY A 239 -21.56 1.43 -7.77
CA GLY A 239 -22.59 1.92 -6.85
C GLY A 239 -22.08 2.66 -5.61
N MET A 240 -20.76 2.82 -5.46
CA MET A 240 -20.13 3.53 -4.33
C MET A 240 -19.72 4.96 -4.68
N GLY A 241 -20.42 5.62 -5.60
CA GLY A 241 -20.09 6.98 -6.03
C GLY A 241 -20.06 8.00 -4.88
N TYR A 242 -20.77 7.73 -3.80
CA TYR A 242 -20.73 8.53 -2.57
C TYR A 242 -19.40 8.38 -1.81
N ARG A 243 -18.55 7.40 -2.09
CA ARG A 243 -17.19 7.21 -1.53
C ARG A 243 -16.08 7.88 -2.34
N GLN A 244 -16.40 8.50 -3.46
CA GLN A 244 -15.41 9.20 -4.28
C GLN A 244 -14.62 10.25 -3.48
N ARG A 245 -13.35 10.38 -3.77
CA ARG A 245 -12.41 11.30 -3.10
C ARG A 245 -12.30 12.60 -3.87
N SER A 246 -12.15 13.71 -3.16
CA SER A 246 -11.90 15.02 -3.78
C SER A 246 -10.58 15.05 -4.55
N ILE A 247 -10.62 15.65 -5.73
CA ILE A 247 -9.46 15.87 -6.61
C ILE A 247 -8.99 17.33 -6.62
N LEU A 248 -9.71 18.21 -5.93
CA LEU A 248 -9.49 19.68 -6.01
C LEU A 248 -8.09 20.09 -5.59
N LEU A 249 -7.52 19.44 -4.56
CA LEU A 249 -6.15 19.77 -4.12
C LEU A 249 -5.13 19.54 -5.25
N HIS A 250 -5.25 18.44 -5.99
CA HIS A 250 -4.33 18.14 -7.09
C HIS A 250 -4.52 19.10 -8.28
N LEU A 251 -5.76 19.50 -8.55
CA LEU A 251 -6.03 20.54 -9.55
C LEU A 251 -5.48 21.89 -9.10
N TYR A 252 -5.65 22.25 -7.83
CA TYR A 252 -5.08 23.48 -7.28
C TYR A 252 -3.55 23.49 -7.38
N GLU A 253 -2.89 22.41 -6.97
CA GLU A 253 -1.44 22.27 -7.04
C GLU A 253 -0.91 22.33 -8.47
N SER A 254 -1.66 21.78 -9.43
CA SER A 254 -1.25 21.70 -10.83
C SER A 254 -1.04 23.07 -11.50
N ARG A 255 -1.69 24.13 -10.98
CA ARG A 255 -1.54 25.50 -11.49
C ARG A 255 -0.10 26.03 -11.38
N LYS A 256 0.68 25.51 -10.41
CA LYS A 256 2.09 25.84 -10.21
C LYS A 256 2.98 25.45 -11.39
N TYR A 257 2.51 24.52 -12.22
CA TYR A 257 3.26 23.96 -13.36
C TYR A 257 2.83 24.55 -14.71
N GLY A 258 2.16 25.71 -14.71
CA GLY A 258 1.76 26.46 -15.89
C GLY A 258 0.41 26.05 -16.49
N LEU A 259 -0.15 26.94 -17.33
CA LEU A 259 -1.48 26.81 -17.89
C LEU A 259 -1.67 25.55 -18.74
N ILE A 260 -0.69 25.21 -19.58
CA ILE A 260 -0.76 24.03 -20.46
C ILE A 260 -0.88 22.76 -19.63
N ASN A 261 -0.13 22.64 -18.53
CA ASN A 261 -0.24 21.48 -17.64
C ASN A 261 -1.60 21.42 -16.96
N PHE A 262 -2.09 22.56 -16.48
CA PHE A 262 -3.41 22.65 -15.86
C PHE A 262 -4.52 22.21 -16.82
N LEU A 263 -4.49 22.67 -18.08
CA LEU A 263 -5.44 22.26 -19.11
C LEU A 263 -5.37 20.76 -19.44
N LYS A 264 -4.15 20.16 -19.48
CA LYS A 264 -3.97 18.71 -19.65
C LYS A 264 -4.64 17.93 -18.52
N LEU A 265 -4.51 18.38 -17.28
CA LEU A 265 -5.14 17.71 -16.14
C LEU A 265 -6.65 17.92 -16.11
N LEU A 266 -7.15 19.07 -16.53
CA LEU A 266 -8.60 19.27 -16.73
C LEU A 266 -9.14 18.32 -17.83
N ALA A 267 -8.45 18.18 -18.94
CA ALA A 267 -8.83 17.22 -19.98
C ALA A 267 -8.86 15.76 -19.45
N MET A 268 -7.90 15.41 -18.58
CA MET A 268 -7.93 14.10 -17.87
C MET A 268 -9.19 13.95 -17.01
N VAL A 269 -9.56 14.95 -16.23
CA VAL A 269 -10.79 14.95 -15.41
C VAL A 269 -12.02 14.77 -16.27
N CYS A 270 -12.11 15.48 -17.41
CA CYS A 270 -13.20 15.32 -18.37
C CYS A 270 -13.24 13.91 -18.97
N ARG A 271 -12.08 13.34 -19.38
CA ARG A 271 -11.97 11.96 -19.90
C ARG A 271 -12.51 10.91 -18.91
N PHE A 272 -12.24 11.10 -17.62
CA PHE A 272 -12.80 10.24 -16.56
C PHE A 272 -14.26 10.56 -16.22
N ARG A 273 -14.89 11.53 -16.87
CA ARG A 273 -16.23 12.01 -16.55
C ARG A 273 -16.42 12.32 -15.07
N GLN A 274 -15.38 12.91 -14.46
CA GLN A 274 -15.36 13.18 -13.03
C GLN A 274 -15.92 14.58 -12.74
N ASN A 275 -16.91 14.64 -11.85
CA ASN A 275 -17.32 15.91 -11.26
C ASN A 275 -16.20 16.41 -10.31
N PRO A 276 -15.55 17.55 -10.56
CA PRO A 276 -14.43 18.02 -9.76
C PRO A 276 -14.82 18.39 -8.32
N PHE A 277 -16.09 18.65 -8.04
CA PHE A 277 -16.60 19.04 -6.72
C PHE A 277 -17.02 17.87 -5.84
N VAL A 278 -16.91 16.63 -6.34
CA VAL A 278 -17.21 15.42 -5.56
C VAL A 278 -16.31 15.34 -4.32
N GLY A 279 -16.88 14.91 -3.21
CA GLY A 279 -16.17 14.69 -1.96
C GLY A 279 -15.89 15.95 -1.12
N LEU A 280 -16.28 17.15 -1.58
CA LEU A 280 -16.10 18.39 -0.80
C LEU A 280 -16.78 18.34 0.57
N SER A 281 -18.02 17.92 0.61
CA SER A 281 -18.80 17.84 1.85
C SER A 281 -18.19 16.91 2.90
N ARG A 282 -17.35 15.96 2.48
CA ARG A 282 -16.73 14.94 3.33
C ARG A 282 -15.33 15.27 3.78
N ILE A 283 -14.64 16.18 3.14
CA ILE A 283 -13.27 16.55 3.53
C ILE A 283 -13.24 16.91 5.01
N ARG A 284 -14.15 17.75 5.47
CA ARG A 284 -14.23 18.19 6.86
C ARG A 284 -14.59 17.03 7.81
N GLN A 285 -15.58 16.23 7.44
CA GLN A 285 -16.05 15.09 8.27
C GLN A 285 -15.01 13.98 8.37
N SER A 286 -14.39 13.60 7.24
CA SER A 286 -13.33 12.59 7.21
C SER A 286 -12.09 13.06 7.99
N TYR A 287 -11.71 14.33 7.85
CA TYR A 287 -10.59 14.90 8.59
C TYR A 287 -10.85 14.91 10.11
N SER A 288 -12.04 15.30 10.54
CA SER A 288 -12.43 15.34 11.95
C SER A 288 -12.42 13.93 12.57
N LYS A 289 -13.00 12.94 11.85
CA LYS A 289 -13.04 11.54 12.27
C LYS A 289 -11.63 10.94 12.39
N MET A 290 -10.78 11.17 11.41
CA MET A 290 -9.38 10.70 11.40
C MET A 290 -8.55 11.37 12.50
N LYS A 291 -8.76 12.67 12.77
CA LYS A 291 -8.09 13.38 13.86
C LYS A 291 -8.45 12.75 15.20
N PHE A 292 -9.74 12.51 15.44
CA PHE A 292 -10.23 11.88 16.67
C PHE A 292 -9.60 10.49 16.87
N LEU A 293 -9.59 9.64 15.83
CA LEU A 293 -8.99 8.30 15.90
C LEU A 293 -7.49 8.37 16.21
N LYS A 294 -6.74 9.25 15.51
CA LYS A 294 -5.31 9.45 15.78
C LYS A 294 -5.02 9.93 17.22
N GLU A 295 -5.86 10.76 17.78
CA GLU A 295 -5.69 11.24 19.16
C GLU A 295 -6.03 10.15 20.19
N ARG A 296 -7.10 9.39 19.96
CA ARG A 296 -7.49 8.27 20.84
C ARG A 296 -6.40 7.20 20.89
N ASP A 297 -5.81 6.86 19.74
CA ASP A 297 -4.89 5.73 19.60
C ASP A 297 -3.42 6.08 19.85
N LYS A 298 -3.14 7.29 20.36
CA LYS A 298 -1.79 7.67 20.86
C LYS A 298 -1.22 6.63 21.83
N ARG A 299 -2.07 5.93 22.57
CA ARG A 299 -1.70 4.89 23.54
C ARG A 299 -1.06 3.65 22.90
N PHE A 300 -1.41 3.32 21.64
CA PHE A 300 -0.87 2.15 20.93
C PHE A 300 0.47 2.41 20.26
N ILE A 301 0.90 3.66 20.19
CA ILE A 301 2.10 4.07 19.45
C ILE A 301 3.27 4.37 20.41
N VAL A 302 3.01 4.46 21.70
CA VAL A 302 3.98 4.88 22.75
C VAL A 302 4.50 3.71 23.59
N LYS A 303 4.07 2.47 23.33
CA LYS A 303 4.58 1.28 24.05
C LYS A 303 5.51 0.46 23.19
#